data_6cd15ff11660100e90f622fa539faaec
#
_entry.id   6cd15ff11660100e90f622fa539faaec
#
_cell.length_a   1.000
_cell.length_b   1.000
_cell.length_c   1.000
_cell.angle_alpha   90.00
_cell.angle_beta   90.00
_cell.angle_gamma   90.00
#
_symmetry.space_group_name_H-M   'P 1'
#
loop_
_entity.id
_entity.type
_entity.pdbx_description
1 polymer ?
#
loop_
_entity_poly.entity_id
_entity_poly.type
_entity_poly.pdbx_seq_one_letter_code
_entity_poly.pdbx_strand_id
1 'polypeptide(L)'
;MAAPAYTWKFVYDLWGDRVPKIITMEATTDLETKVGTLLFMTSGQLDTCTDGTGTMIGLAAEATSAAATAADPIRVALIAPGMVIRGTADADSSGLTGFASKSQDIDSDQRLDVGDTTGGFLSVYRVNNSAGTEVDCVVTEFDLGPSA
;
A
#
# COMPACT_ATOMS: atom_id res chain seq x y z
N MET A 1 12.47 5.73 12.26
CA MET A 1 11.51 6.47 11.42
C MET A 1 10.10 6.14 11.86
N ALA A 2 9.27 7.12 12.08
CA ALA A 2 7.89 6.89 12.52
C ALA A 2 7.07 6.21 11.41
N ALA A 3 6.06 5.45 11.81
CA ALA A 3 5.11 4.86 10.87
C ALA A 3 4.39 5.98 10.09
N PRO A 4 4.04 5.75 8.81
CA PRO A 4 3.27 6.71 8.04
C PRO A 4 1.96 7.08 8.72
N ALA A 5 1.50 8.32 8.51
CA ALA A 5 0.34 8.86 9.21
C ALA A 5 -0.99 8.22 8.75
N TYR A 6 -1.07 7.79 7.50
CA TYR A 6 -2.30 7.27 6.91
C TYR A 6 -2.18 5.77 6.69
N THR A 7 -3.32 5.09 6.76
CA THR A 7 -3.39 3.63 6.60
C THR A 7 -4.41 3.26 5.54
N TRP A 8 -4.27 2.06 5.02
CA TRP A 8 -5.15 1.49 4.02
C TRP A 8 -5.80 0.22 4.56
N LYS A 9 -6.93 -0.17 3.99
CA LYS A 9 -7.59 -1.41 4.35
C LYS A 9 -8.12 -2.12 3.12
N PHE A 10 -8.12 -3.45 3.15
CA PHE A 10 -8.79 -4.26 2.15
C PHE A 10 -10.30 -4.08 2.29
N VAL A 11 -11.01 -3.95 1.16
CA VAL A 11 -12.47 -3.81 1.17
C VAL A 11 -13.16 -4.92 0.39
N TYR A 12 -12.72 -5.26 -0.82
CA TYR A 12 -13.28 -6.39 -1.59
C TYR A 12 -12.36 -6.76 -2.75
N ASP A 13 -12.69 -7.89 -3.42
CA ASP A 13 -11.94 -8.37 -4.58
C ASP A 13 -12.82 -8.22 -5.83
N LEU A 14 -12.28 -7.59 -6.88
CA LEU A 14 -13.02 -7.39 -8.14
C LEU A 14 -13.21 -8.70 -8.91
N TRP A 15 -12.36 -9.70 -8.66
CA TRP A 15 -12.36 -10.95 -9.44
C TRP A 15 -13.12 -12.09 -8.75
N GLY A 16 -13.67 -11.88 -7.56
CA GLY A 16 -14.38 -12.91 -6.84
C GLY A 16 -14.44 -12.64 -5.35
N ASP A 17 -14.23 -13.67 -4.54
CA ASP A 17 -14.38 -13.61 -3.09
C ASP A 17 -13.04 -13.81 -2.36
N ARG A 18 -11.92 -13.53 -3.01
CA ARG A 18 -10.61 -13.66 -2.35
C ARG A 18 -10.49 -12.67 -1.20
N VAL A 19 -9.81 -13.12 -0.16
CA VAL A 19 -9.39 -12.24 0.94
C VAL A 19 -7.88 -12.28 1.04
N PRO A 20 -7.23 -11.24 1.59
CA PRO A 20 -5.78 -11.23 1.73
C PRO A 20 -5.32 -12.39 2.60
N LYS A 21 -4.30 -13.10 2.14
CA LYS A 21 -3.62 -14.10 2.96
C LYS A 21 -2.63 -13.38 3.86
N ILE A 22 -2.66 -13.71 5.15
CA ILE A 22 -1.71 -13.16 6.11
C ILE A 22 -0.55 -14.13 6.24
N ILE A 23 0.66 -13.63 5.98
CA ILE A 23 1.89 -14.40 6.14
C ILE A 23 2.86 -13.61 7.02
N THR A 24 3.90 -14.28 7.50
CA THR A 24 4.94 -13.69 8.32
C THR A 24 6.22 -13.57 7.48
N MET A 25 6.82 -12.39 7.45
CA MET A 25 8.04 -12.12 6.68
C MET A 25 8.99 -11.26 7.50
N GLU A 26 10.30 -11.38 7.22
CA GLU A 26 11.30 -10.54 7.84
C GLU A 26 11.10 -9.07 7.46
N ALA A 27 11.40 -8.18 8.40
CA ALA A 27 11.32 -6.73 8.21
C ALA A 27 12.71 -6.10 8.25
N THR A 28 12.84 -4.92 7.66
CA THR A 28 14.07 -4.13 7.78
C THR A 28 14.26 -3.63 9.21
N THR A 29 15.50 -3.24 9.53
CA THR A 29 15.81 -2.67 10.85
C THR A 29 14.96 -1.43 11.12
N ASP A 30 14.43 -1.33 12.33
CA ASP A 30 13.64 -0.18 12.80
C ASP A 30 12.37 0.08 12.00
N LEU A 31 11.80 -0.96 11.39
CA LEU A 31 10.53 -0.82 10.69
C LEU A 31 9.41 -0.50 11.68
N GLU A 32 8.78 0.65 11.51
CA GLU A 32 7.58 1.03 12.25
C GLU A 32 6.35 0.95 11.36
N THR A 33 5.32 0.26 11.83
CA THR A 33 4.08 0.09 11.10
C THR A 33 2.87 0.36 11.99
N LYS A 34 1.76 0.70 11.33
CA LYS A 34 0.40 0.60 11.87
C LYS A 34 -0.32 -0.47 11.06
N VAL A 35 -1.39 -1.02 11.59
CA VAL A 35 -2.24 -1.91 10.78
C VAL A 35 -2.72 -1.13 9.55
N GLY A 36 -2.41 -1.63 8.36
CA GLY A 36 -2.76 -0.96 7.11
C GLY A 36 -1.63 -0.13 6.47
N THR A 37 -0.43 -0.11 7.04
CA THR A 37 0.74 0.50 6.39
C THR A 37 1.08 -0.27 5.13
N LEU A 38 1.27 0.45 4.02
CA LEU A 38 1.68 -0.14 2.74
C LEU A 38 3.14 -0.59 2.81
N LEU A 39 3.39 -1.83 2.42
CA LEU A 39 4.72 -2.45 2.50
C LEU A 39 5.16 -2.95 1.13
N PHE A 40 6.48 -2.92 0.90
CA PHE A 40 7.09 -3.51 -0.28
C PHE A 40 8.27 -4.38 0.12
N MET A 41 8.78 -5.18 -0.83
CA MET A 41 9.95 -6.03 -0.59
C MET A 41 11.20 -5.36 -1.11
N THR A 42 12.23 -5.35 -0.27
CA THR A 42 13.57 -4.92 -0.66
C THR A 42 14.59 -5.89 -0.07
N SER A 43 15.41 -6.49 -0.93
CA SER A 43 16.45 -7.45 -0.52
C SER A 43 15.92 -8.57 0.40
N GLY A 44 14.72 -9.07 0.12
CA GLY A 44 14.12 -10.15 0.91
C GLY A 44 13.46 -9.73 2.22
N GLN A 45 13.36 -8.44 2.50
CA GLN A 45 12.77 -7.92 3.73
C GLN A 45 11.66 -6.91 3.41
N LEU A 46 10.68 -6.83 4.31
CA LEU A 46 9.60 -5.84 4.21
C LEU A 46 10.10 -4.46 4.64
N ASP A 47 9.71 -3.46 3.89
CA ASP A 47 9.93 -2.06 4.24
C ASP A 47 8.70 -1.24 3.90
N THR A 48 8.63 -0.04 4.44
CA THR A 48 7.53 0.89 4.24
C THR A 48 7.58 1.51 2.85
N CYS A 49 6.47 1.47 2.12
CA CYS A 49 6.35 2.23 0.87
C CYS A 49 6.46 3.72 1.15
N THR A 50 7.20 4.44 0.31
CA THR A 50 7.38 5.88 0.39
C THR A 50 7.14 6.50 -0.99
N ASP A 51 7.21 7.82 -1.05
CA ASP A 51 7.22 8.52 -2.33
C ASP A 51 8.35 7.96 -3.22
N GLY A 52 7.99 7.55 -4.42
CA GLY A 52 8.93 6.93 -5.36
C GLY A 52 9.01 5.39 -5.28
N THR A 53 8.36 4.75 -4.32
CA THR A 53 8.24 3.28 -4.32
C THR A 53 7.34 2.85 -5.47
N GLY A 54 7.85 1.97 -6.33
CA GLY A 54 7.16 1.56 -7.56
C GLY A 54 6.35 0.27 -7.46
N THR A 55 6.45 -0.45 -6.37
CA THR A 55 5.76 -1.73 -6.17
C THR A 55 5.25 -1.86 -4.74
N MET A 56 4.30 -2.76 -4.51
CA MET A 56 3.93 -3.15 -3.15
C MET A 56 3.61 -4.63 -3.07
N ILE A 57 3.68 -5.19 -1.88
CA ILE A 57 3.29 -6.57 -1.63
C ILE A 57 2.01 -6.67 -0.80
N GLY A 58 1.80 -5.77 0.14
CA GLY A 58 0.63 -5.86 1.00
C GLY A 58 0.55 -4.79 2.07
N LEU A 59 -0.33 -5.04 3.03
CA LEU A 59 -0.60 -4.16 4.15
C LEU A 59 -0.07 -4.80 5.43
N ALA A 60 0.55 -4.01 6.30
CA ALA A 60 0.93 -4.50 7.62
C ALA A 60 -0.32 -5.00 8.36
N ALA A 61 -0.27 -6.21 8.88
CA ALA A 61 -1.35 -6.80 9.67
C ALA A 61 -1.16 -6.60 11.17
N GLU A 62 -0.08 -5.95 11.56
CA GLU A 62 0.20 -5.60 12.96
C GLU A 62 0.98 -4.29 13.04
N ALA A 63 0.91 -3.65 14.20
CA ALA A 63 1.69 -2.46 14.50
C ALA A 63 3.05 -2.88 15.08
N THR A 64 4.12 -2.22 14.65
CA THR A 64 5.47 -2.41 15.19
C THR A 64 6.05 -1.07 15.59
N SER A 65 7.08 -1.10 16.45
CA SER A 65 7.75 0.11 16.90
C SER A 65 9.23 0.11 16.49
N ALA A 66 9.85 1.28 16.55
CA ALA A 66 11.27 1.44 16.25
C ALA A 66 12.19 0.63 17.16
N ALA A 67 11.66 0.08 18.27
CA ALA A 67 12.41 -0.80 19.16
C ALA A 67 12.50 -2.24 18.63
N ALA A 68 11.79 -2.58 17.56
CA ALA A 68 11.86 -3.91 16.95
C ALA A 68 13.29 -4.17 16.45
N THR A 69 13.75 -5.39 16.67
CA THR A 69 15.07 -5.82 16.22
C THR A 69 15.07 -6.02 14.71
N ALA A 70 16.22 -5.78 14.09
CA ALA A 70 16.40 -6.06 12.67
C ALA A 70 15.99 -7.51 12.35
N ALA A 71 15.32 -7.68 11.22
CA ALA A 71 14.85 -8.97 10.70
C ALA A 71 13.79 -9.66 11.57
N ASP A 72 13.25 -9.01 12.59
CA ASP A 72 12.10 -9.56 13.31
C ASP A 72 10.95 -9.73 12.34
N PRO A 73 10.36 -10.94 12.28
CA PRO A 73 9.26 -11.15 11.35
C PRO A 73 8.00 -10.40 11.78
N ILE A 74 7.29 -9.85 10.79
CA ILE A 74 6.00 -9.22 11.01
C ILE A 74 4.96 -9.87 10.11
N ARG A 75 3.69 -9.73 10.50
CA ARG A 75 2.58 -10.23 9.69
C ARG A 75 2.20 -9.21 8.64
N VAL A 76 2.03 -9.68 7.41
CA VAL A 76 1.61 -8.88 6.27
C VAL A 76 0.41 -9.53 5.59
N ALA A 77 -0.60 -8.73 5.27
CA ALA A 77 -1.75 -9.16 4.48
C ALA A 77 -1.42 -8.93 3.00
N LEU A 78 -1.26 -10.00 2.23
CA LEU A 78 -0.89 -9.92 0.82
C LEU A 78 -2.04 -9.38 -0.01
N ILE A 79 -1.78 -8.34 -0.79
CA ILE A 79 -2.79 -7.73 -1.66
C ILE A 79 -2.49 -8.14 -3.10
N ALA A 80 -3.29 -9.04 -3.63
CA ALA A 80 -3.16 -9.51 -5.01
C ALA A 80 -3.79 -8.52 -6.00
N PRO A 81 -3.35 -8.52 -7.27
CA PRO A 81 -4.01 -7.73 -8.31
C PRO A 81 -5.51 -8.02 -8.37
N GLY A 82 -6.32 -6.98 -8.48
CA GLY A 82 -7.78 -7.08 -8.46
C GLY A 82 -8.41 -6.93 -7.08
N MET A 83 -7.64 -7.04 -6.01
CA MET A 83 -8.11 -6.70 -4.67
C MET A 83 -8.16 -5.19 -4.51
N VAL A 84 -9.26 -4.68 -3.95
CA VAL A 84 -9.47 -3.25 -3.74
C VAL A 84 -9.10 -2.89 -2.32
N ILE A 85 -8.26 -1.87 -2.19
CA ILE A 85 -7.89 -1.28 -0.91
C ILE A 85 -8.40 0.15 -0.83
N ARG A 86 -8.75 0.57 0.36
CA ARG A 86 -9.31 1.90 0.63
C ARG A 86 -8.35 2.72 1.47
N GLY A 87 -8.10 3.93 1.04
CA GLY A 87 -7.24 4.86 1.75
C GLY A 87 -7.59 6.31 1.48
N THR A 88 -6.66 7.21 1.81
CA THR A 88 -6.86 8.64 1.69
C THR A 88 -6.00 9.21 0.56
N ALA A 89 -6.56 10.15 -0.20
CA ALA A 89 -5.85 10.93 -1.20
C ALA A 89 -5.49 12.32 -0.63
N ASP A 90 -4.42 12.91 -1.12
CA ASP A 90 -3.96 14.23 -0.69
C ASP A 90 -4.79 15.38 -1.29
N ALA A 91 -5.62 15.09 -2.27
CA ALA A 91 -6.50 16.05 -2.94
C ALA A 91 -7.68 15.33 -3.57
N ASP A 92 -8.57 16.07 -4.24
CA ASP A 92 -9.70 15.49 -4.98
C ASP A 92 -9.19 14.60 -6.11
N SER A 93 -9.51 13.31 -6.03
CA SER A 93 -9.09 12.30 -6.99
C SER A 93 -10.21 11.87 -7.96
N SER A 94 -11.31 12.62 -8.02
CA SER A 94 -12.47 12.29 -8.86
C SER A 94 -12.11 12.12 -10.34
N GLY A 95 -11.10 12.85 -10.82
CA GLY A 95 -10.64 12.74 -12.21
C GLY A 95 -9.82 11.50 -12.52
N LEU A 96 -9.46 10.71 -11.51
CA LEU A 96 -8.64 9.51 -11.67
C LEU A 96 -9.47 8.21 -11.63
N THR A 97 -10.78 8.30 -11.39
CA THR A 97 -11.65 7.12 -11.26
C THR A 97 -11.72 6.33 -12.57
N GLY A 98 -12.13 5.06 -12.47
CA GLY A 98 -12.22 4.19 -13.63
C GLY A 98 -10.88 3.77 -14.18
N PHE A 99 -9.85 3.70 -13.33
CA PHE A 99 -8.49 3.29 -13.71
C PHE A 99 -7.83 4.24 -14.73
N ALA A 100 -8.11 5.54 -14.64
CA ALA A 100 -7.59 6.53 -15.57
C ALA A 100 -6.05 6.64 -15.53
N SER A 101 -5.44 6.42 -14.35
CA SER A 101 -4.00 6.32 -14.20
C SER A 101 -3.64 4.97 -13.59
N LYS A 102 -2.64 4.29 -14.17
CA LYS A 102 -2.20 2.96 -13.70
C LYS A 102 -0.90 3.00 -12.90
N SER A 103 -0.29 4.15 -12.78
CA SER A 103 0.99 4.31 -12.10
C SER A 103 0.92 5.41 -11.05
N GLN A 104 -0.23 5.53 -10.40
CA GLN A 104 -0.45 6.55 -9.37
C GLN A 104 0.44 6.26 -8.18
N ASP A 105 1.17 7.28 -7.75
CA ASP A 105 2.10 7.18 -6.63
C ASP A 105 1.42 7.57 -5.31
N ILE A 106 2.15 7.35 -4.22
CA ILE A 106 1.77 7.80 -2.88
C ILE A 106 2.76 8.87 -2.40
N ASP A 107 2.33 9.68 -1.45
CA ASP A 107 3.24 10.61 -0.78
C ASP A 107 3.95 9.94 0.41
N SER A 108 4.82 10.67 1.09
CA SER A 108 5.60 10.13 2.22
C SER A 108 4.75 9.73 3.42
N ASP A 109 3.52 10.22 3.51
CA ASP A 109 2.56 9.85 4.57
C ASP A 109 1.64 8.70 4.16
N GLN A 110 1.87 8.13 2.99
CA GLN A 110 1.07 7.06 2.37
C GLN A 110 -0.36 7.48 2.01
N ARG A 111 -0.55 8.74 1.65
CA ARG A 111 -1.75 9.17 0.93
C ARG A 111 -1.52 8.99 -0.57
N LEU A 112 -2.60 8.74 -1.30
CA LEU A 112 -2.52 8.79 -2.77
C LEU A 112 -2.10 10.19 -3.19
N ASP A 113 -1.02 10.30 -3.94
CA ASP A 113 -0.53 11.57 -4.49
C ASP A 113 -1.21 11.84 -5.82
N VAL A 114 -2.25 12.66 -5.81
CA VAL A 114 -3.09 12.91 -6.99
C VAL A 114 -2.31 13.55 -8.13
N GLY A 115 -1.33 14.35 -7.81
CA GLY A 115 -0.50 15.05 -8.81
C GLY A 115 0.57 14.18 -9.44
N ASP A 116 0.83 12.98 -8.94
CA ASP A 116 1.91 12.10 -9.44
C ASP A 116 1.33 10.84 -10.06
N THR A 117 1.28 10.80 -11.38
CA THR A 117 0.69 9.72 -12.16
C THR A 117 1.73 8.79 -12.79
N THR A 118 2.99 8.88 -12.38
CA THR A 118 4.09 8.08 -12.93
C THR A 118 4.87 7.38 -11.81
N GLY A 119 5.40 6.21 -12.13
CA GLY A 119 6.32 5.50 -11.24
C GLY A 119 5.68 4.83 -10.02
N GLY A 120 4.37 4.92 -9.85
CA GLY A 120 3.67 4.33 -8.72
C GLY A 120 3.06 2.96 -9.01
N PHE A 121 2.24 2.49 -8.09
CA PHE A 121 1.71 1.11 -8.13
C PHE A 121 0.19 1.03 -7.91
N LEU A 122 -0.51 2.15 -7.93
CA LEU A 122 -1.96 2.18 -7.66
C LEU A 122 -2.73 2.70 -8.86
N SER A 123 -3.98 2.25 -8.95
CA SER A 123 -4.95 2.79 -9.90
C SER A 123 -6.28 3.01 -9.19
N VAL A 124 -6.86 4.19 -9.33
CA VAL A 124 -8.09 4.55 -8.63
C VAL A 124 -9.28 3.91 -9.33
N TYR A 125 -10.04 3.11 -8.59
CA TYR A 125 -11.28 2.54 -9.06
C TYR A 125 -12.43 3.53 -8.88
N ARG A 126 -12.61 4.05 -7.66
CA ARG A 126 -13.67 5.03 -7.36
C ARG A 126 -13.33 5.86 -6.14
N VAL A 127 -14.07 6.96 -5.97
CA VAL A 127 -14.04 7.75 -4.74
C VAL A 127 -15.33 7.50 -3.95
N ASN A 128 -15.26 7.63 -2.63
CA ASN A 128 -16.37 7.29 -1.73
C ASN A 128 -16.93 8.48 -0.98
N ASN A 129 -16.39 9.68 -1.16
CA ASN A 129 -16.91 10.89 -0.55
C ASN A 129 -16.95 12.04 -1.56
N SER A 130 -17.70 13.09 -1.23
CA SER A 130 -17.88 14.24 -2.13
C SER A 130 -16.60 15.05 -2.31
N ALA A 131 -15.69 15.01 -1.32
CA ALA A 131 -14.40 15.70 -1.43
C ALA A 131 -13.41 14.97 -2.36
N GLY A 132 -13.69 13.72 -2.73
CA GLY A 132 -12.82 12.92 -3.58
C GLY A 132 -11.55 12.43 -2.90
N THR A 133 -11.52 12.46 -1.56
CA THR A 133 -10.32 12.11 -0.77
C THR A 133 -10.36 10.72 -0.15
N GLU A 134 -11.51 10.05 -0.12
CA GLU A 134 -11.57 8.64 0.26
C GLU A 134 -11.61 7.80 -1.01
N VAL A 135 -10.57 7.02 -1.25
CA VAL A 135 -10.35 6.33 -2.54
C VAL A 135 -10.31 4.84 -2.38
N ASP A 136 -10.86 4.14 -3.37
CA ASP A 136 -10.71 2.70 -3.55
C ASP A 136 -9.76 2.49 -4.72
N CYS A 137 -8.68 1.76 -4.49
CA CYS A 137 -7.63 1.53 -5.47
C CYS A 137 -7.32 0.05 -5.64
N VAL A 138 -6.78 -0.31 -6.80
CA VAL A 138 -6.17 -1.62 -7.03
C VAL A 138 -4.67 -1.46 -7.21
N VAL A 139 -3.93 -2.53 -6.91
CA VAL A 139 -2.48 -2.57 -7.12
C VAL A 139 -2.20 -2.95 -8.56
N THR A 140 -1.40 -2.16 -9.25
CA THR A 140 -0.97 -2.43 -10.63
C THR A 140 0.40 -3.05 -10.72
N GLU A 141 1.26 -2.82 -9.71
CA GLU A 141 2.62 -3.33 -9.66
C GLU A 141 2.80 -4.09 -8.34
N PHE A 142 2.37 -5.35 -8.35
CA PHE A 142 2.60 -6.28 -7.25
C PHE A 142 3.92 -7.01 -7.50
N ASP A 143 4.85 -6.93 -6.55
CA ASP A 143 6.15 -7.56 -6.69
C ASP A 143 6.65 -8.04 -5.34
N LEU A 144 7.15 -9.27 -5.33
CA LEU A 144 7.77 -9.86 -4.13
C LEU A 144 9.19 -9.34 -3.89
N GLY A 145 9.66 -8.45 -4.76
CA GLY A 145 10.99 -7.88 -4.68
C GLY A 145 11.92 -8.44 -5.75
N PRO A 146 13.16 -7.94 -5.81
CA PRO A 146 14.12 -8.42 -6.83
C PRO A 146 14.38 -9.91 -6.66
N SER A 147 14.54 -10.57 -7.78
CA SER A 147 14.96 -11.98 -7.79
C SER A 147 16.32 -12.11 -7.11
N ALA A 148 16.43 -13.10 -6.27
CA ALA A 148 17.69 -13.38 -5.62
C ALA A 148 18.73 -13.87 -6.66
#